data_ea7ce9687a6e33fccccd3cf96825569a
#
_entry.id   ea7ce9687a6e33fccccd3cf96825569a
#
_cell.length_a   1.000
_cell.length_b   1.000
_cell.length_c   1.000
_cell.angle_alpha   90.00
_cell.angle_beta   90.00
_cell.angle_gamma   90.00
#
_symmetry.space_group_name_H-M   'P 1'
#
loop_
_entity.id
_entity.type
_entity.pdbx_description
1 polymer ?
#
loop_
_entity_poly.entity_id
_entity_poly.type
_entity_poly.pdbx_seq_one_letter_code
_entity_poly.pdbx_strand_id
1 'polypeptide(L)'
;MDAELPTYAGVVKRIMKSTSKPKHRQKKPADAARETITASPARVSFPVIAMAASVGGLKALSVILGGLPADFPAAIVIVMHLFPDHESILAEILNRRTHLVVKQAHSGDILCHSSVFVAPPNHHLFVTKSGRLELSSSGAEKVHYARPSAEPLFASVAEVYQKKAIAVVLTGGDGDGSFGVQIIKEKGGKVIAQDRPTSENFSMPETSIKTGDVDFILPLNEIAPKLMELVGAGRGQKTSRRPIQGWGTTQALKKLVTPGLSSGTTAAMMSRRK
;
A
#
# COMPACT_ATOMS: atom_id res chain seq x y z
N MET A 1 15.56 -39.22 15.94
CA MET A 1 14.56 -38.85 14.91
C MET A 1 14.53 -37.35 14.88
N ASP A 2 15.43 -36.78 14.08
CA ASP A 2 15.50 -35.33 13.89
C ASP A 2 14.40 -34.91 12.93
N ALA A 3 13.30 -34.37 13.50
CA ALA A 3 12.30 -33.71 12.68
C ALA A 3 12.95 -32.44 12.12
N GLU A 4 13.27 -32.46 10.83
CA GLU A 4 13.69 -31.27 10.08
C GLU A 4 12.64 -30.17 10.36
N LEU A 5 13.07 -29.07 10.95
CA LEU A 5 12.24 -27.89 11.12
C LEU A 5 11.72 -27.50 9.71
N PRO A 6 10.42 -27.28 9.53
CA PRO A 6 9.88 -26.97 8.22
C PRO A 6 10.61 -25.74 7.66
N THR A 7 11.20 -25.90 6.49
CA THR A 7 11.86 -24.78 5.82
C THR A 7 10.85 -23.63 5.71
N TYR A 8 11.30 -22.42 5.99
CA TYR A 8 10.45 -21.22 5.98
C TYR A 8 9.64 -21.07 4.67
N ALA A 9 10.26 -21.41 3.51
CA ALA A 9 9.58 -21.53 2.22
C ALA A 9 8.41 -22.52 2.25
N GLY A 10 8.51 -23.59 3.04
CA GLY A 10 7.43 -24.57 3.24
C GLY A 10 6.25 -23.98 4.03
N VAL A 11 6.53 -23.16 5.05
CA VAL A 11 5.49 -22.48 5.85
C VAL A 11 4.75 -21.46 4.99
N VAL A 12 5.45 -20.60 4.27
CA VAL A 12 4.84 -19.61 3.37
C VAL A 12 4.00 -20.30 2.29
N LYS A 13 4.51 -21.37 1.66
CA LYS A 13 3.74 -22.16 0.68
C LYS A 13 2.49 -22.81 1.27
N ARG A 14 2.56 -23.28 2.53
CA ARG A 14 1.42 -23.90 3.23
C ARG A 14 0.33 -22.87 3.52
N ILE A 15 0.71 -21.68 4.01
CA ILE A 15 -0.20 -20.56 4.27
C ILE A 15 -0.86 -20.12 2.96
N MET A 16 -0.10 -19.98 1.86
CA MET A 16 -0.64 -19.62 0.54
C MET A 16 -1.58 -20.71 -0.04
N LYS A 17 -1.38 -21.99 0.27
CA LYS A 17 -2.28 -23.06 -0.14
C LYS A 17 -3.56 -23.14 0.69
N SER A 18 -3.55 -22.66 1.93
CA SER A 18 -4.71 -22.67 2.84
C SER A 18 -5.82 -21.72 2.39
N THR A 19 -5.54 -20.74 1.53
CA THR A 19 -6.51 -19.76 1.04
C THR A 19 -7.43 -20.28 -0.06
N SER A 20 -7.17 -21.46 -0.64
CA SER A 20 -7.79 -21.92 -1.90
C SER A 20 -9.02 -22.84 -1.76
N LYS A 21 -9.82 -22.80 -0.66
CA LYS A 21 -11.09 -23.53 -0.58
C LYS A 21 -12.22 -22.72 0.05
N PRO A 22 -13.10 -22.09 -0.73
CA PRO A 22 -14.39 -21.68 -0.21
C PRO A 22 -15.29 -22.91 -0.08
N LYS A 23 -15.62 -23.34 1.15
CA LYS A 23 -16.74 -24.23 1.41
C LYS A 23 -18.04 -23.44 1.32
N HIS A 24 -18.57 -23.24 0.13
CA HIS A 24 -19.98 -22.91 -0.04
C HIS A 24 -20.59 -23.77 -1.14
N ARG A 25 -21.34 -24.79 -0.70
CA ARG A 25 -22.22 -25.60 -1.54
C ARG A 25 -23.48 -24.79 -1.81
N GLN A 26 -23.53 -24.10 -2.95
CA GLN A 26 -24.78 -23.54 -3.46
C GLN A 26 -25.32 -24.41 -4.61
N LYS A 27 -26.67 -24.62 -4.55
CA LYS A 27 -27.48 -25.33 -5.53
C LYS A 27 -27.38 -24.69 -6.91
N LYS A 28 -27.29 -25.50 -7.97
CA LYS A 28 -27.43 -25.12 -9.37
C LYS A 28 -28.79 -24.45 -9.64
N PRO A 29 -28.82 -23.45 -10.48
CA PRO A 29 -29.80 -23.36 -11.57
C PRO A 29 -29.09 -23.47 -12.92
N ALA A 30 -29.90 -23.94 -13.88
CA ALA A 30 -29.51 -24.38 -15.22
C ALA A 30 -29.20 -23.18 -16.16
N ASP A 31 -28.35 -23.51 -17.15
CA ASP A 31 -28.19 -22.94 -18.49
C ASP A 31 -28.37 -21.43 -18.71
N ALA A 32 -27.23 -20.72 -18.78
CA ALA A 32 -27.04 -19.60 -19.68
C ALA A 32 -25.61 -19.64 -20.19
N ALA A 33 -25.46 -19.61 -21.50
CA ALA A 33 -24.21 -19.64 -22.23
C ALA A 33 -23.22 -18.62 -21.69
N ARG A 34 -22.13 -19.08 -21.11
CA ARG A 34 -21.01 -18.27 -20.63
C ARG A 34 -19.97 -18.26 -21.71
N GLU A 35 -19.93 -17.18 -22.48
CA GLU A 35 -18.75 -16.85 -23.27
C GLU A 35 -17.55 -16.80 -22.31
N THR A 36 -16.68 -17.78 -22.43
CA THR A 36 -15.39 -17.83 -21.73
C THR A 36 -14.48 -16.81 -22.38
N ILE A 37 -14.53 -15.57 -21.91
CA ILE A 37 -13.46 -14.63 -22.18
C ILE A 37 -12.23 -15.18 -21.42
N THR A 38 -11.38 -15.89 -22.09
CA THR A 38 -10.03 -16.24 -21.65
C THR A 38 -9.19 -14.96 -21.67
N ALA A 39 -9.40 -14.08 -20.68
CA ALA A 39 -8.49 -12.99 -20.44
C ALA A 39 -7.15 -13.62 -20.04
N SER A 40 -6.18 -13.56 -20.93
CA SER A 40 -4.77 -13.77 -20.62
C SER A 40 -4.44 -12.97 -19.38
N PRO A 41 -3.73 -13.53 -18.37
CA PRO A 41 -3.40 -12.78 -17.17
C PRO A 41 -2.68 -11.51 -17.59
N ALA A 42 -3.31 -10.35 -17.36
CA ALA A 42 -2.75 -9.07 -17.71
C ALA A 42 -1.37 -9.00 -17.05
N ARG A 43 -0.30 -8.93 -17.86
CA ARG A 43 1.05 -8.75 -17.36
C ARG A 43 1.03 -7.52 -16.49
N VAL A 44 1.33 -7.71 -15.21
CA VAL A 44 1.39 -6.62 -14.24
C VAL A 44 2.40 -5.59 -14.74
N SER A 45 1.92 -4.42 -15.13
CA SER A 45 2.68 -3.45 -15.91
C SER A 45 3.46 -2.45 -15.06
N PHE A 46 3.15 -2.31 -13.77
CA PHE A 46 3.70 -1.29 -12.86
C PHE A 46 4.42 -1.90 -11.66
N PRO A 47 5.31 -1.15 -10.99
CA PRO A 47 5.96 -1.59 -9.76
C PRO A 47 4.98 -1.75 -8.59
N VAL A 48 5.28 -2.70 -7.69
CA VAL A 48 4.58 -2.84 -6.41
C VAL A 48 5.57 -2.73 -5.27
N ILE A 49 5.22 -1.90 -4.31
CA ILE A 49 6.01 -1.64 -3.11
C ILE A 49 5.34 -2.35 -1.95
N ALA A 50 6.04 -3.29 -1.34
CA ALA A 50 5.63 -3.95 -0.11
C ALA A 50 6.36 -3.31 1.07
N MET A 51 5.64 -2.80 2.06
CA MET A 51 6.22 -2.14 3.22
C MET A 51 5.91 -2.92 4.49
N ALA A 52 6.91 -3.08 5.35
CA ALA A 52 6.79 -3.68 6.67
C ALA A 52 7.13 -2.65 7.75
N ALA A 53 6.31 -2.56 8.79
CA ALA A 53 6.51 -1.66 9.92
C ALA A 53 5.92 -2.25 11.22
N SER A 54 6.43 -1.77 12.38
CA SER A 54 5.92 -2.14 13.70
C SER A 54 5.99 -0.94 14.64
N VAL A 55 6.76 -0.99 15.72
CA VAL A 55 6.95 0.13 16.67
C VAL A 55 7.50 1.36 15.94
N GLY A 56 6.84 2.52 16.10
CA GLY A 56 7.18 3.75 15.35
C GLY A 56 6.66 3.78 13.91
N GLY A 57 6.05 2.69 13.43
CA GLY A 57 5.64 2.49 12.05
C GLY A 57 4.61 3.50 11.55
N LEU A 58 3.64 3.92 12.37
CA LEU A 58 2.66 4.92 11.96
C LEU A 58 3.30 6.26 11.56
N LYS A 59 4.31 6.70 12.33
CA LYS A 59 5.07 7.91 12.01
C LYS A 59 5.86 7.72 10.71
N ALA A 60 6.57 6.60 10.60
CA ALA A 60 7.39 6.28 9.43
C ALA A 60 6.55 6.21 8.14
N LEU A 61 5.46 5.45 8.15
CA LEU A 61 4.52 5.34 7.02
C LEU A 61 3.92 6.70 6.66
N SER A 62 3.54 7.52 7.65
CA SER A 62 2.97 8.86 7.41
C SER A 62 3.96 9.79 6.69
N VAL A 63 5.23 9.76 7.07
CA VAL A 63 6.28 10.58 6.44
C VAL A 63 6.50 10.12 4.99
N ILE A 64 6.64 8.81 4.77
CA ILE A 64 6.87 8.28 3.43
C ILE A 64 5.68 8.55 2.51
N LEU A 65 4.46 8.18 2.93
CA LEU A 65 3.27 8.35 2.09
C LEU A 65 2.95 9.82 1.84
N GLY A 66 3.18 10.71 2.81
CA GLY A 66 3.00 12.16 2.65
C GLY A 66 4.01 12.79 1.68
N GLY A 67 5.16 12.15 1.46
CA GLY A 67 6.17 12.58 0.49
C GLY A 67 5.94 12.09 -0.95
N LEU A 68 4.90 11.25 -1.18
CA LEU A 68 4.59 10.72 -2.51
C LEU A 68 3.51 11.56 -3.22
N PRO A 69 3.62 11.79 -4.54
CA PRO A 69 2.65 12.56 -5.30
C PRO A 69 1.36 11.77 -5.54
N ALA A 70 0.25 12.47 -5.81
CA ALA A 70 -1.06 11.87 -6.03
C ALA A 70 -1.12 10.91 -7.23
N ASP A 71 -0.28 11.12 -8.23
CA ASP A 71 -0.15 10.31 -9.45
C ASP A 71 0.99 9.29 -9.39
N PHE A 72 1.39 8.89 -8.19
CA PHE A 72 2.49 7.95 -7.96
C PHE A 72 2.30 6.64 -8.77
N PRO A 73 3.23 6.27 -9.68
CA PRO A 73 3.00 5.24 -10.69
C PRO A 73 3.23 3.81 -10.19
N ALA A 74 2.92 3.55 -8.92
CA ALA A 74 3.03 2.23 -8.30
C ALA A 74 1.87 1.99 -7.32
N ALA A 75 1.61 0.72 -6.99
CA ALA A 75 0.78 0.34 -5.86
C ALA A 75 1.64 0.09 -4.62
N ILE A 76 1.09 0.37 -3.45
CA ILE A 76 1.75 0.13 -2.17
C ILE A 76 0.90 -0.85 -1.36
N VAL A 77 1.55 -1.84 -0.76
CA VAL A 77 0.90 -2.82 0.12
C VAL A 77 1.66 -2.82 1.45
N ILE A 78 0.95 -2.61 2.55
CA ILE A 78 1.54 -2.40 3.87
C ILE A 78 1.13 -3.51 4.82
N VAL A 79 2.11 -4.07 5.50
CA VAL A 79 1.95 -4.84 6.73
C VAL A 79 2.48 -4.01 7.89
N MET A 80 1.64 -3.81 8.89
CA MET A 80 2.03 -3.24 10.16
C MET A 80 1.54 -4.18 11.27
N HIS A 81 2.41 -4.48 12.23
CA HIS A 81 2.04 -5.30 13.37
C HIS A 81 1.04 -4.55 14.23
N LEU A 82 -0.15 -5.11 14.36
CA LEU A 82 -1.29 -4.56 15.08
C LEU A 82 -1.79 -5.59 16.11
N PHE A 83 -2.43 -5.12 17.16
CA PHE A 83 -3.12 -6.01 18.09
C PHE A 83 -4.27 -6.72 17.37
N PRO A 84 -4.36 -8.08 17.50
CA PRO A 84 -5.29 -8.88 16.69
C PRO A 84 -6.76 -8.67 17.03
N ASP A 85 -7.07 -8.20 18.26
CA ASP A 85 -8.41 -8.18 18.82
C ASP A 85 -9.15 -6.84 18.65
N HIS A 86 -8.56 -5.90 17.92
CA HIS A 86 -9.14 -4.59 17.66
C HIS A 86 -9.25 -4.30 16.17
N GLU A 87 -10.36 -3.72 15.76
CA GLU A 87 -10.49 -3.13 14.43
C GLU A 87 -9.44 -2.04 14.24
N SER A 88 -8.79 -2.04 13.09
CA SER A 88 -7.73 -1.10 12.81
C SER A 88 -8.25 0.11 12.03
N ILE A 89 -8.03 1.29 12.57
CA ILE A 89 -8.25 2.58 11.88
C ILE A 89 -6.98 3.09 11.17
N LEU A 90 -5.95 2.25 11.03
CA LEU A 90 -4.66 2.65 10.46
C LEU A 90 -4.82 3.17 9.02
N ALA A 91 -5.62 2.51 8.20
CA ALA A 91 -5.88 2.95 6.83
C ALA A 91 -6.51 4.35 6.79
N GLU A 92 -7.47 4.64 7.68
CA GLU A 92 -8.10 5.96 7.78
C GLU A 92 -7.13 7.04 8.23
N ILE A 93 -6.27 6.73 9.22
CA ILE A 93 -5.25 7.67 9.70
C ILE A 93 -4.27 7.99 8.58
N LEU A 94 -3.77 6.99 7.87
CA LEU A 94 -2.84 7.18 6.75
C LEU A 94 -3.51 7.92 5.59
N ASN A 95 -4.79 7.63 5.27
CA ASN A 95 -5.51 8.30 4.19
C ASN A 95 -5.62 9.82 4.40
N ARG A 96 -5.64 10.29 5.65
CA ARG A 96 -5.66 11.72 5.98
C ARG A 96 -4.29 12.41 5.86
N ARG A 97 -3.22 11.64 5.63
CA ARG A 97 -1.82 12.12 5.65
C ARG A 97 -1.10 12.01 4.32
N THR A 98 -1.82 11.59 3.28
CA THR A 98 -1.25 11.43 1.93
C THR A 98 -2.25 11.87 0.86
N HIS A 99 -1.76 12.09 -0.35
CA HIS A 99 -2.59 12.33 -1.55
C HIS A 99 -2.99 11.04 -2.26
N LEU A 100 -2.48 9.88 -1.79
CA LEU A 100 -2.83 8.57 -2.32
C LEU A 100 -4.14 8.07 -1.72
N VAL A 101 -4.81 7.15 -2.43
CA VAL A 101 -6.01 6.48 -1.90
C VAL A 101 -5.57 5.33 -1.00
N VAL A 102 -5.79 5.48 0.30
CA VAL A 102 -5.45 4.44 1.30
C VAL A 102 -6.71 3.72 1.76
N LYS A 103 -6.69 2.40 1.73
CA LYS A 103 -7.78 1.57 2.27
C LYS A 103 -7.26 0.31 2.96
N GLN A 104 -8.06 -0.26 3.84
CA GLN A 104 -7.84 -1.59 4.37
C GLN A 104 -8.02 -2.61 3.24
N ALA A 105 -7.15 -3.60 3.16
CA ALA A 105 -7.18 -4.63 2.13
C ALA A 105 -8.28 -5.64 2.38
N HIS A 106 -8.94 -6.08 1.29
CA HIS A 106 -9.90 -7.16 1.27
C HIS A 106 -9.52 -8.18 0.21
N SER A 107 -9.90 -9.45 0.42
CA SER A 107 -9.70 -10.48 -0.60
C SER A 107 -10.46 -10.12 -1.88
N GLY A 108 -9.75 -10.21 -3.01
CA GLY A 108 -10.27 -9.84 -4.33
C GLY A 108 -9.96 -8.41 -4.77
N ASP A 109 -9.44 -7.55 -3.89
CA ASP A 109 -8.98 -6.20 -4.27
C ASP A 109 -7.94 -6.29 -5.39
N ILE A 110 -8.03 -5.36 -6.34
CA ILE A 110 -7.11 -5.27 -7.48
C ILE A 110 -6.10 -4.16 -7.20
N LEU A 111 -4.82 -4.45 -7.35
CA LEU A 111 -3.76 -3.45 -7.25
C LEU A 111 -3.85 -2.47 -8.42
N CYS A 112 -3.78 -1.20 -8.13
CA CYS A 112 -3.78 -0.11 -9.11
C CYS A 112 -2.78 0.98 -8.71
N HIS A 113 -2.39 1.81 -9.67
CA HIS A 113 -1.51 2.95 -9.40
C HIS A 113 -2.11 3.87 -8.33
N SER A 114 -1.25 4.57 -7.62
CA SER A 114 -1.60 5.59 -6.63
C SER A 114 -2.50 5.07 -5.50
N SER A 115 -2.55 3.74 -5.30
CA SER A 115 -3.32 3.10 -4.24
C SER A 115 -2.43 2.47 -3.18
N VAL A 116 -2.89 2.53 -1.96
CA VAL A 116 -2.24 1.97 -0.78
C VAL A 116 -3.21 1.01 -0.09
N PHE A 117 -2.78 -0.21 0.13
CA PHE A 117 -3.57 -1.24 0.80
C PHE A 117 -2.89 -1.62 2.11
N VAL A 118 -3.64 -1.57 3.20
CA VAL A 118 -3.16 -1.92 4.54
C VAL A 118 -3.72 -3.27 4.94
N ALA A 119 -2.86 -4.20 5.34
CA ALA A 119 -3.29 -5.50 5.85
C ALA A 119 -4.19 -5.34 7.09
N PRO A 120 -5.35 -6.02 7.14
CA PRO A 120 -6.17 -6.04 8.35
C PRO A 120 -5.46 -6.81 9.47
N PRO A 121 -5.79 -6.52 10.74
CA PRO A 121 -5.33 -7.34 11.86
C PRO A 121 -5.71 -8.81 11.67
N ASN A 122 -4.92 -9.69 12.25
CA ASN A 122 -5.22 -11.12 12.35
C ASN A 122 -5.32 -11.90 11.02
N HIS A 123 -4.85 -11.33 9.90
CA HIS A 123 -4.79 -11.99 8.59
C HIS A 123 -3.46 -11.71 7.92
N HIS A 124 -2.83 -12.72 7.32
CA HIS A 124 -1.74 -12.50 6.39
C HIS A 124 -2.28 -11.99 5.06
N LEU A 125 -1.54 -11.10 4.42
CA LEU A 125 -1.88 -10.50 3.13
C LEU A 125 -0.93 -11.02 2.06
N PHE A 126 -1.49 -11.41 0.92
CA PHE A 126 -0.76 -11.95 -0.24
C PHE A 126 -1.15 -11.22 -1.51
N VAL A 127 -0.29 -11.31 -2.50
CA VAL A 127 -0.59 -10.94 -3.88
C VAL A 127 -0.66 -12.19 -4.73
N THR A 128 -1.77 -12.38 -5.44
CA THR A 128 -1.96 -13.51 -6.34
C THR A 128 -1.32 -13.26 -7.70
N LYS A 129 -1.12 -14.32 -8.49
CA LYS A 129 -0.60 -14.21 -9.87
C LYS A 129 -1.46 -13.36 -10.81
N SER A 130 -2.71 -13.14 -10.46
CA SER A 130 -3.62 -12.24 -11.19
C SER A 130 -3.53 -10.78 -10.75
N GLY A 131 -2.61 -10.43 -9.84
CA GLY A 131 -2.47 -9.07 -9.30
C GLY A 131 -3.58 -8.67 -8.33
N ARG A 132 -4.29 -9.65 -7.75
CA ARG A 132 -5.31 -9.42 -6.71
C ARG A 132 -4.71 -9.66 -5.33
N LEU A 133 -5.25 -8.96 -4.35
CA LEU A 133 -4.97 -9.21 -2.95
C LEU A 133 -5.79 -10.39 -2.44
N GLU A 134 -5.22 -11.15 -1.52
CA GLU A 134 -5.87 -12.24 -0.82
C GLU A 134 -5.46 -12.25 0.64
N LEU A 135 -6.40 -12.56 1.51
CA LEU A 135 -6.20 -12.65 2.95
C LEU A 135 -6.20 -14.11 3.39
N SER A 136 -5.33 -14.47 4.33
CA SER A 136 -5.40 -15.77 5.00
C SER A 136 -6.66 -15.88 5.85
N SER A 137 -7.00 -17.09 6.30
CA SER A 137 -7.97 -17.27 7.38
C SER A 137 -7.50 -16.59 8.68
N SER A 138 -8.42 -16.16 9.52
CA SER A 138 -8.10 -15.60 10.85
C SER A 138 -7.43 -16.61 11.80
N GLY A 139 -7.51 -17.90 11.49
CA GLY A 139 -6.84 -18.98 12.23
C GLY A 139 -5.50 -19.43 11.61
N ALA A 140 -5.00 -18.75 10.56
CA ALA A 140 -3.73 -19.11 9.95
C ALA A 140 -2.57 -19.06 10.95
N GLU A 141 -1.57 -19.91 10.74
CA GLU A 141 -0.35 -19.94 11.55
C GLU A 141 0.33 -18.57 11.60
N LYS A 142 0.79 -18.15 12.78
CA LYS A 142 1.58 -16.92 12.92
C LYS A 142 2.97 -17.14 12.33
N VAL A 143 3.51 -16.13 11.67
CA VAL A 143 4.88 -16.10 11.16
C VAL A 143 5.66 -15.07 11.97
N HIS A 144 6.80 -15.45 12.53
CA HIS A 144 7.55 -14.62 13.50
C HIS A 144 6.67 -14.07 14.62
N TYR A 145 5.76 -14.93 15.15
CA TYR A 145 4.77 -14.57 16.19
C TYR A 145 3.77 -13.47 15.77
N ALA A 146 3.83 -12.98 14.53
CA ALA A 146 2.97 -11.92 14.00
C ALA A 146 1.92 -12.45 13.02
N ARG A 147 0.77 -11.79 12.99
CA ARG A 147 -0.27 -11.91 11.97
C ARG A 147 -1.08 -10.61 11.94
N PRO A 148 -0.92 -9.78 10.90
CA PRO A 148 -0.13 -10.01 9.68
C PRO A 148 1.38 -10.07 9.93
N SER A 149 2.11 -10.75 9.04
CA SER A 149 3.58 -10.75 8.94
C SER A 149 3.98 -10.28 7.55
N ALA A 150 5.12 -9.62 7.44
CA ALA A 150 5.67 -9.12 6.21
C ALA A 150 6.15 -10.24 5.27
N GLU A 151 6.57 -11.37 5.83
CA GLU A 151 7.17 -12.45 5.07
C GLU A 151 6.26 -13.00 3.95
N PRO A 152 4.99 -13.39 4.22
CA PRO A 152 4.08 -13.84 3.18
C PRO A 152 3.82 -12.78 2.11
N LEU A 153 3.74 -11.50 2.51
CA LEU A 153 3.56 -10.40 1.58
C LEU A 153 4.77 -10.25 0.66
N PHE A 154 5.99 -10.17 1.20
CA PHE A 154 7.21 -9.98 0.42
C PHE A 154 7.44 -11.14 -0.52
N ALA A 155 7.28 -12.38 -0.06
CA ALA A 155 7.41 -13.57 -0.89
C ALA A 155 6.43 -13.58 -2.06
N SER A 156 5.15 -13.25 -1.83
CA SER A 156 4.14 -13.22 -2.88
C SER A 156 4.37 -12.09 -3.88
N VAL A 157 4.77 -10.90 -3.40
CA VAL A 157 5.12 -9.76 -4.26
C VAL A 157 6.35 -10.09 -5.11
N ALA A 158 7.37 -10.74 -4.54
CA ALA A 158 8.55 -11.18 -5.27
C ALA A 158 8.21 -12.14 -6.41
N GLU A 159 7.38 -13.15 -6.14
CA GLU A 159 6.96 -14.14 -7.15
C GLU A 159 6.19 -13.52 -8.31
N VAL A 160 5.30 -12.56 -8.01
CA VAL A 160 4.40 -11.99 -9.02
C VAL A 160 5.07 -10.85 -9.80
N TYR A 161 5.78 -9.96 -9.10
CA TYR A 161 6.29 -8.72 -9.67
C TYR A 161 7.79 -8.76 -10.01
N GLN A 162 8.54 -9.72 -9.47
CA GLN A 162 9.94 -9.97 -9.79
C GLN A 162 10.77 -8.67 -9.73
N LYS A 163 11.40 -8.26 -10.85
CA LYS A 163 12.21 -7.04 -10.95
C LYS A 163 11.43 -5.73 -10.65
N LYS A 164 10.10 -5.78 -10.64
CA LYS A 164 9.22 -4.66 -10.30
C LYS A 164 8.77 -4.68 -8.83
N ALA A 165 9.21 -5.67 -8.06
CA ALA A 165 8.99 -5.74 -6.63
C ALA A 165 9.98 -4.82 -5.89
N ILE A 166 9.47 -4.02 -4.94
CA ILE A 166 10.28 -3.20 -4.05
C ILE A 166 9.83 -3.52 -2.62
N ALA A 167 10.76 -3.99 -1.78
CA ALA A 167 10.52 -4.13 -0.35
C ALA A 167 11.05 -2.91 0.41
N VAL A 168 10.31 -2.47 1.43
CA VAL A 168 10.72 -1.41 2.35
C VAL A 168 10.54 -1.93 3.77
N VAL A 169 11.63 -2.05 4.51
CA VAL A 169 11.64 -2.47 5.91
C VAL A 169 11.86 -1.24 6.79
N LEU A 170 10.85 -0.94 7.59
CA LEU A 170 10.82 0.23 8.47
C LEU A 170 11.05 -0.18 9.92
N THR A 171 11.08 0.83 10.79
CA THR A 171 11.20 0.68 12.24
C THR A 171 10.26 -0.39 12.80
N GLY A 172 10.81 -1.27 13.66
CA GLY A 172 10.08 -2.38 14.30
C GLY A 172 10.95 -3.20 15.23
N GLY A 173 10.33 -3.93 16.15
CA GLY A 173 10.99 -4.60 17.28
C GLY A 173 11.40 -6.05 17.08
N ASP A 174 11.07 -6.67 15.95
CA ASP A 174 11.38 -8.07 15.65
C ASP A 174 12.16 -8.21 14.33
N GLY A 175 12.32 -9.43 13.84
CA GLY A 175 13.04 -9.71 12.58
C GLY A 175 12.14 -10.00 11.39
N ASP A 176 10.83 -9.65 11.46
CA ASP A 176 9.87 -9.94 10.40
C ASP A 176 10.24 -9.22 9.11
N GLY A 177 10.13 -9.92 7.99
CA GLY A 177 10.46 -9.45 6.65
C GLY A 177 11.89 -9.79 6.18
N SER A 178 12.77 -10.26 7.06
CA SER A 178 14.18 -10.51 6.71
C SER A 178 14.34 -11.64 5.69
N PHE A 179 13.56 -12.70 5.78
CA PHE A 179 13.57 -13.78 4.79
C PHE A 179 12.89 -13.35 3.48
N GLY A 180 11.78 -12.61 3.56
CA GLY A 180 11.11 -12.04 2.40
C GLY A 180 12.02 -11.09 1.60
N VAL A 181 12.90 -10.35 2.27
CA VAL A 181 13.94 -9.52 1.64
C VAL A 181 14.84 -10.35 0.74
N GLN A 182 15.32 -11.51 1.19
CA GLN A 182 16.16 -12.43 0.39
C GLN A 182 15.40 -12.87 -0.87
N ILE A 183 14.12 -13.24 -0.75
CA ILE A 183 13.29 -13.65 -1.90
C ILE A 183 13.12 -12.49 -2.88
N ILE A 184 12.88 -11.27 -2.41
CA ILE A 184 12.79 -10.06 -3.26
C ILE A 184 14.07 -9.91 -4.09
N LYS A 185 15.23 -10.07 -3.46
CA LYS A 185 16.54 -9.97 -4.16
C LYS A 185 16.75 -11.11 -5.13
N GLU A 186 16.47 -12.35 -4.75
CA GLU A 186 16.56 -13.53 -5.62
C GLU A 186 15.74 -13.36 -6.90
N LYS A 187 14.55 -12.74 -6.81
CA LYS A 187 13.69 -12.43 -7.96
C LYS A 187 14.08 -11.15 -8.72
N GLY A 188 15.17 -10.50 -8.33
CA GLY A 188 15.72 -9.32 -8.98
C GLY A 188 15.04 -8.00 -8.60
N GLY A 189 14.24 -7.98 -7.54
CA GLY A 189 13.63 -6.79 -6.95
C GLY A 189 14.62 -5.89 -6.22
N LYS A 190 14.13 -4.83 -5.58
CA LYS A 190 14.91 -3.87 -4.81
C LYS A 190 14.46 -3.85 -3.35
N VAL A 191 15.42 -3.57 -2.45
CA VAL A 191 15.17 -3.54 -1.02
C VAL A 191 15.72 -2.26 -0.41
N ILE A 192 14.87 -1.59 0.37
CA ILE A 192 15.20 -0.40 1.16
C ILE A 192 15.00 -0.76 2.63
N ALA A 193 15.95 -0.40 3.48
CA ALA A 193 15.81 -0.45 4.94
C ALA A 193 15.94 0.97 5.51
N GLN A 194 15.12 1.28 6.52
CA GLN A 194 15.26 2.51 7.28
C GLN A 194 16.58 2.47 8.07
N ASP A 195 17.28 3.59 8.17
CA ASP A 195 18.53 3.69 8.91
C ASP A 195 18.31 3.69 10.44
N ARG A 196 19.39 3.48 11.20
CA ARG A 196 19.36 3.47 12.67
C ARG A 196 18.98 4.83 13.26
N PRO A 197 19.53 5.97 12.81
CA PRO A 197 19.26 7.27 13.45
C PRO A 197 17.80 7.70 13.39
N THR A 198 17.05 7.29 12.36
CA THR A 198 15.65 7.68 12.20
C THR A 198 14.65 6.61 12.65
N SER A 199 15.12 5.40 12.99
CA SER A 199 14.28 4.31 13.51
C SER A 199 14.02 4.47 15.00
N GLU A 200 12.76 4.35 15.42
CA GLU A 200 12.39 4.27 16.84
C GLU A 200 12.85 2.93 17.44
N ASN A 201 12.71 1.85 16.68
CA ASN A 201 13.28 0.54 16.99
C ASN A 201 13.95 -0.02 15.72
N PHE A 202 15.25 -0.23 15.76
CA PHE A 202 16.04 -0.60 14.60
C PHE A 202 16.10 -2.11 14.33
N SER A 203 15.50 -2.96 15.17
CA SER A 203 15.65 -4.42 15.10
C SER A 203 15.21 -5.01 13.74
N MET A 204 14.03 -4.64 13.22
CA MET A 204 13.55 -5.09 11.90
C MET A 204 14.49 -4.67 10.76
N PRO A 205 14.85 -3.37 10.61
CA PRO A 205 15.82 -2.95 9.61
C PRO A 205 17.18 -3.64 9.78
N GLU A 206 17.69 -3.75 11.02
CA GLU A 206 19.00 -4.36 11.30
C GLU A 206 19.03 -5.82 10.86
N THR A 207 18.01 -6.61 11.20
CA THR A 207 17.93 -8.02 10.81
C THR A 207 17.89 -8.17 9.30
N SER A 208 17.12 -7.31 8.60
CA SER A 208 17.11 -7.28 7.14
C SER A 208 18.45 -6.88 6.54
N ILE A 209 19.15 -5.90 7.11
CA ILE A 209 20.49 -5.49 6.67
C ILE A 209 21.51 -6.61 6.85
N LYS A 210 21.43 -7.37 7.94
CA LYS A 210 22.32 -8.52 8.21
C LYS A 210 22.19 -9.65 7.19
N THR A 211 21.13 -9.72 6.40
CA THR A 211 21.02 -10.68 5.29
C THR A 211 22.01 -10.41 4.16
N GLY A 212 22.49 -9.17 4.03
CA GLY A 212 23.32 -8.72 2.90
C GLY A 212 22.52 -8.35 1.64
N ASP A 213 21.18 -8.45 1.67
CA ASP A 213 20.28 -8.29 0.50
C ASP A 213 19.61 -6.92 0.42
N VAL A 214 19.96 -5.97 1.29
CA VAL A 214 19.45 -4.60 1.26
C VAL A 214 20.24 -3.76 0.27
N ASP A 215 19.56 -3.15 -0.72
CA ASP A 215 20.20 -2.26 -1.71
C ASP A 215 20.48 -0.86 -1.15
N PHE A 216 19.58 -0.35 -0.28
CA PHE A 216 19.66 1.02 0.21
C PHE A 216 19.31 1.07 1.70
N ILE A 217 20.19 1.66 2.50
CA ILE A 217 19.94 1.99 3.91
C ILE A 217 19.79 3.51 3.95
N LEU A 218 18.57 4.01 4.28
CA LEU A 218 18.23 5.42 4.10
C LEU A 218 17.59 6.00 5.34
N PRO A 219 17.87 7.29 5.64
CA PRO A 219 17.07 8.04 6.59
C PRO A 219 15.62 8.15 6.11
N LEU A 220 14.69 8.20 7.05
CA LEU A 220 13.25 8.13 6.79
C LEU A 220 12.76 9.12 5.72
N ASN A 221 13.28 10.34 5.72
CA ASN A 221 12.90 11.39 4.78
C ASN A 221 13.45 11.18 3.34
N GLU A 222 14.40 10.28 3.15
CA GLU A 222 14.97 9.97 1.85
C GLU A 222 14.30 8.74 1.17
N ILE A 223 13.47 8.00 1.91
CA ILE A 223 12.80 6.80 1.36
C ILE A 223 11.81 7.18 0.26
N ALA A 224 10.95 8.20 0.46
CA ALA A 224 10.00 8.61 -0.57
C ALA A 224 10.68 9.13 -1.86
N PRO A 225 11.70 10.01 -1.81
CA PRO A 225 12.52 10.37 -2.98
C PRO A 225 13.11 9.15 -3.70
N LYS A 226 13.67 8.18 -2.95
CA LYS A 226 14.24 6.96 -3.54
C LYS A 226 13.17 6.10 -4.21
N LEU A 227 12.00 5.98 -3.62
CA LEU A 227 10.88 5.27 -4.24
C LEU A 227 10.47 5.92 -5.57
N MET A 228 10.38 7.25 -5.62
CA MET A 228 10.09 7.98 -6.86
C MET A 228 11.15 7.72 -7.94
N GLU A 229 12.43 7.69 -7.58
CA GLU A 229 13.52 7.35 -8.49
C GLU A 229 13.37 5.92 -9.04
N LEU A 230 13.15 4.95 -8.17
CA LEU A 230 13.06 3.53 -8.53
C LEU A 230 11.86 3.20 -9.42
N VAL A 231 10.73 3.86 -9.23
CA VAL A 231 9.53 3.64 -10.07
C VAL A 231 9.55 4.48 -11.34
N GLY A 232 10.56 5.33 -11.54
CA GLY A 232 10.70 6.18 -12.72
C GLY A 232 9.79 7.41 -12.72
N ALA A 233 9.26 7.82 -11.58
CA ALA A 233 8.41 9.00 -11.42
C ALA A 233 9.13 10.34 -11.70
N GLY A 234 10.41 10.32 -12.01
CA GLY A 234 11.21 11.51 -12.36
C GLY A 234 11.70 11.55 -13.81
N ARG A 235 11.47 10.51 -14.61
CA ARG A 235 11.93 10.45 -16.00
C ARG A 235 10.83 10.87 -16.98
N GLY A 236 10.60 12.18 -17.08
CA GLY A 236 10.08 12.81 -18.30
C GLY A 236 8.59 12.66 -18.53
N GLN A 237 7.76 13.37 -17.81
CA GLN A 237 6.74 14.13 -18.52
C GLN A 237 7.36 15.44 -19.01
N LYS A 238 8.11 15.40 -20.13
CA LYS A 238 8.04 16.50 -21.08
C LYS A 238 6.58 16.57 -21.49
N THR A 239 5.81 17.37 -20.79
CA THR A 239 4.48 17.76 -21.21
C THR A 239 4.62 18.33 -22.61
N SER A 240 4.30 17.54 -23.62
CA SER A 240 3.88 18.09 -24.89
C SER A 240 2.54 18.79 -24.58
N ARG A 241 2.62 20.01 -24.08
CA ARG A 241 1.53 20.96 -24.14
C ARG A 241 1.31 21.19 -25.63
N ARG A 242 0.46 20.36 -26.26
CA ARG A 242 -0.25 20.81 -27.46
C ARG A 242 -1.10 21.98 -26.97
N PRO A 243 -0.91 23.18 -27.53
CA PRO A 243 -1.82 24.27 -27.30
C PRO A 243 -3.19 23.77 -27.74
N ILE A 244 -4.18 23.78 -26.86
CA ILE A 244 -5.58 23.62 -27.25
C ILE A 244 -5.89 24.89 -28.06
N GLN A 245 -5.75 24.82 -29.38
CA GLN A 245 -6.30 25.82 -30.27
C GLN A 245 -7.82 25.67 -30.26
N GLY A 246 -8.50 26.76 -29.90
CA GLY A 246 -9.88 27.00 -30.22
C GLY A 246 -10.91 26.61 -29.17
N TRP A 247 -11.03 27.45 -28.14
CA TRP A 247 -12.36 27.73 -27.59
C TRP A 247 -12.55 29.24 -27.69
N GLY A 248 -13.42 29.61 -28.61
CA GLY A 248 -13.77 30.97 -28.90
C GLY A 248 -14.33 31.72 -27.71
N THR A 249 -13.87 32.92 -27.55
CA THR A 249 -14.49 33.97 -26.78
C THR A 249 -15.95 34.13 -27.18
N THR A 250 -16.91 33.78 -26.30
CA THR A 250 -18.31 34.13 -26.51
C THR A 250 -18.98 34.43 -25.17
N GLN A 251 -19.20 35.71 -24.89
CA GLN A 251 -20.46 36.37 -24.53
C GLN A 251 -21.53 35.56 -23.75
N ALA A 252 -21.23 34.77 -22.76
CA ALA A 252 -22.29 34.14 -21.95
C ALA A 252 -22.20 34.41 -20.43
N LEU A 253 -21.32 35.26 -19.97
CA LEU A 253 -21.15 35.57 -18.52
C LEU A 253 -21.49 37.03 -18.14
N LYS A 254 -22.33 37.71 -18.95
CA LYS A 254 -22.77 39.11 -18.68
C LYS A 254 -24.22 39.25 -18.22
N LYS A 255 -24.88 38.21 -17.71
CA LYS A 255 -26.31 38.28 -17.32
C LYS A 255 -26.64 37.75 -15.94
N LEU A 256 -25.78 37.80 -14.96
CA LEU A 256 -26.13 37.37 -13.59
C LEU A 256 -25.44 38.21 -12.51
N VAL A 257 -25.31 39.54 -12.70
CA VAL A 257 -25.01 40.45 -11.59
C VAL A 257 -25.76 41.76 -11.87
N THR A 258 -26.93 41.90 -11.31
CA THR A 258 -27.53 43.21 -11.02
C THR A 258 -27.83 43.29 -9.53
N PRO A 259 -27.24 44.29 -8.81
CA PRO A 259 -27.58 44.51 -7.41
C PRO A 259 -28.80 45.38 -7.29
N GLY A 260 -29.85 44.91 -6.66
CA GLY A 260 -30.96 45.71 -6.19
C GLY A 260 -30.61 46.45 -4.92
N LEU A 261 -30.35 47.76 -5.05
CA LEU A 261 -30.37 48.73 -3.98
C LEU A 261 -31.82 49.01 -3.62
N SER A 262 -32.20 48.89 -2.36
CA SER A 262 -33.24 49.72 -1.76
C SER A 262 -32.86 50.08 -0.32
N SER A 263 -32.80 51.36 -0.15
CA SER A 263 -32.63 52.21 1.03
C SER A 263 -33.68 52.01 2.11
N GLY A 264 -33.32 52.27 3.36
CA GLY A 264 -34.26 52.41 4.47
C GLY A 264 -33.50 52.37 5.81
N THR A 265 -32.89 53.40 6.20
CA THR A 265 -33.22 54.46 7.20
C THR A 265 -33.43 53.96 8.64
N THR A 266 -32.56 54.43 9.52
CA THR A 266 -32.74 55.16 10.80
C THR A 266 -32.74 54.36 12.12
N ALA A 267 -31.81 54.81 12.95
CA ALA A 267 -31.85 55.24 14.36
C ALA A 267 -31.77 54.17 15.47
N ALA A 268 -30.69 54.23 16.15
CA ALA A 268 -30.44 54.87 17.46
C ALA A 268 -31.06 54.19 18.69
N MET A 269 -30.24 53.89 19.59
CA MET A 269 -30.20 54.17 21.04
C MET A 269 -29.56 53.02 21.80
N MET A 270 -28.35 53.26 22.27
CA MET A 270 -28.01 53.64 23.64
C MET A 270 -28.48 52.72 24.76
N SER A 271 -27.52 52.23 25.47
CA SER A 271 -27.33 52.37 26.94
C SER A 271 -27.36 51.10 27.79
N ARG A 272 -26.21 50.83 28.34
CA ARG A 272 -25.82 50.59 29.77
C ARG A 272 -26.29 49.32 30.51
N ARG A 273 -25.23 48.76 31.11
CA ARG A 273 -25.12 48.17 32.47
C ARG A 273 -25.85 46.83 32.69
N LYS A 274 -25.21 45.81 33.16
CA LYS A 274 -24.29 45.60 34.27
C LYS A 274 -23.35 44.41 34.02
#